data_f65687419144f1b3234583974a3b97d5
#
_entry.id   f65687419144f1b3234583974a3b97d5
#
_cell.length_a   1.000
_cell.length_b   1.000
_cell.length_c   1.000
_cell.angle_alpha   90.00
_cell.angle_beta   90.00
_cell.angle_gamma   90.00
#
_symmetry.space_group_name_H-M   'P 1'
#
loop_
_entity.id
_entity.type
_entity.pdbx_description
1 polymer ?
#
loop_
_entity_poly.entity_id
_entity_poly.type
_entity_poly.pdbx_seq_one_letter_code
_entity_poly.pdbx_strand_id
1 'polypeptide(L)'
;MNTKKITILLSMVIFACASLTAQNFKYIGASKCKMCHNKPNKGEQFKVWSAGPHAKAMESLNAEEAKDPKCLKCHSTVGHIDAGLVAGVKVEEGVSCESCHGPGSAYKGASVMKNQELSLTKGLILPEEKVCKMCHNEESPDYKGFDYAEYTAKIAHPNPTLAQ
;
A
#
# COMPACT_ATOMS: atom_id res chain seq x y z
N MET A 1 -11.07 64.07 -35.48
CA MET A 1 -10.01 63.04 -35.32
C MET A 1 -10.37 62.18 -34.15
N ASN A 2 -11.00 60.98 -34.40
CA ASN A 2 -11.62 60.15 -33.39
C ASN A 2 -10.61 59.18 -32.79
N THR A 3 -10.24 59.38 -31.53
CA THR A 3 -9.45 58.45 -30.78
C THR A 3 -10.36 57.35 -30.20
N LYS A 4 -10.41 56.19 -30.83
CA LYS A 4 -11.07 55.00 -30.28
C LYS A 4 -10.28 54.50 -29.06
N LYS A 5 -10.88 54.59 -27.88
CA LYS A 5 -10.37 54.01 -26.67
C LYS A 5 -10.56 52.51 -26.78
N ILE A 6 -9.46 51.77 -26.96
CA ILE A 6 -9.43 50.31 -26.86
C ILE A 6 -9.41 49.95 -25.37
N THR A 7 -10.53 49.54 -24.87
CA THR A 7 -10.63 48.96 -23.51
C THR A 7 -10.18 47.52 -23.59
N ILE A 8 -8.96 47.23 -23.16
CA ILE A 8 -8.48 45.88 -23.02
C ILE A 8 -9.09 45.34 -21.73
N LEU A 9 -10.11 44.51 -21.86
CA LEU A 9 -10.60 43.65 -20.75
C LEU A 9 -9.56 42.59 -20.48
N LEU A 10 -8.72 42.81 -19.46
CA LEU A 10 -7.79 41.83 -18.93
C LEU A 10 -8.62 40.82 -18.14
N SER A 11 -9.04 39.74 -18.80
CA SER A 11 -9.66 38.59 -18.16
C SER A 11 -8.64 37.91 -17.28
N MET A 12 -8.67 38.20 -15.99
CA MET A 12 -7.88 37.56 -14.96
C MET A 12 -8.45 36.14 -14.77
N VAL A 13 -7.92 35.17 -15.55
CA VAL A 13 -8.16 33.76 -15.32
C VAL A 13 -7.45 33.43 -14.01
N ILE A 14 -8.19 33.43 -12.91
CA ILE A 14 -7.75 32.89 -11.64
C ILE A 14 -7.68 31.37 -11.85
N PHE A 15 -6.50 30.89 -12.23
CA PHE A 15 -6.18 29.47 -12.19
C PHE A 15 -6.16 29.10 -10.71
N ALA A 16 -7.30 28.65 -10.20
CA ALA A 16 -7.35 27.99 -8.90
C ALA A 16 -6.49 26.73 -9.03
N CYS A 17 -5.21 26.85 -8.68
CA CYS A 17 -4.39 25.69 -8.38
C CYS A 17 -5.07 25.01 -7.18
N ALA A 18 -5.97 24.08 -7.48
CA ALA A 18 -6.37 23.07 -6.51
C ALA A 18 -5.06 22.37 -6.15
N SER A 19 -4.48 22.73 -5.02
CA SER A 19 -3.39 21.99 -4.42
C SER A 19 -3.93 20.60 -4.20
N LEU A 20 -3.60 19.66 -5.08
CA LEU A 20 -3.71 18.22 -4.81
C LEU A 20 -2.78 18.00 -3.63
N THR A 21 -3.32 18.17 -2.42
CA THR A 21 -2.65 17.72 -1.21
C THR A 21 -2.52 16.21 -1.38
N ALA A 22 -1.34 15.77 -1.78
CA ALA A 22 -0.99 14.35 -1.73
C ALA A 22 -1.37 13.90 -0.32
N GLN A 23 -2.36 13.03 -0.21
CA GLN A 23 -2.83 12.58 1.10
C GLN A 23 -1.71 11.71 1.69
N ASN A 24 -0.94 12.28 2.60
CA ASN A 24 0.19 11.64 3.27
C ASN A 24 -0.31 10.63 4.31
N PHE A 25 -0.98 9.58 3.84
CA PHE A 25 -1.35 8.47 4.71
C PHE A 25 -0.11 7.74 5.20
N LYS A 26 -0.13 7.30 6.45
CA LYS A 26 1.01 6.68 7.12
C LYS A 26 0.87 5.17 7.18
N TYR A 27 2.00 4.48 7.09
CA TYR A 27 2.13 3.04 7.29
C TYR A 27 2.27 2.75 8.78
N ILE A 28 1.34 1.99 9.33
CA ILE A 28 1.11 1.85 10.79
C ILE A 28 1.48 0.47 11.34
N GLY A 29 1.82 -0.49 10.47
CA GLY A 29 2.24 -1.84 10.81
C GLY A 29 1.11 -2.84 10.98
N ALA A 30 1.43 -4.10 10.69
CA ALA A 30 0.49 -5.22 10.68
C ALA A 30 -0.20 -5.45 12.02
N SER A 31 0.45 -5.10 13.15
CA SER A 31 -0.14 -5.22 14.49
C SER A 31 -1.45 -4.46 14.65
N LYS A 32 -1.63 -3.36 13.91
CA LYS A 32 -2.87 -2.57 13.93
C LYS A 32 -4.00 -3.26 13.14
N CYS A 33 -3.66 -4.03 12.13
CA CYS A 33 -4.61 -4.83 11.36
C CYS A 33 -5.06 -6.07 12.14
N LYS A 34 -4.14 -6.69 12.89
CA LYS A 34 -4.38 -7.88 13.72
C LYS A 34 -5.60 -7.73 14.63
N MET A 35 -5.84 -6.56 15.18
CA MET A 35 -6.92 -6.31 16.15
C MET A 35 -8.31 -6.73 15.62
N CYS A 36 -8.53 -6.62 14.31
CA CYS A 36 -9.80 -6.99 13.66
C CYS A 36 -9.62 -8.22 12.75
N HIS A 37 -8.52 -8.29 12.00
CA HIS A 37 -8.27 -9.27 10.95
C HIS A 37 -7.65 -10.59 11.43
N ASN A 38 -7.65 -10.86 12.75
CA ASN A 38 -7.25 -12.14 13.33
C ASN A 38 -8.44 -12.91 13.93
N LYS A 39 -9.67 -12.48 13.65
CA LYS A 39 -10.88 -13.09 14.19
C LYS A 39 -11.43 -14.15 13.22
N PRO A 40 -11.87 -15.34 13.71
CA PRO A 40 -12.41 -16.41 12.85
C PRO A 40 -13.55 -15.93 11.94
N ASN A 41 -14.49 -15.16 12.50
CA ASN A 41 -15.62 -14.61 11.74
C ASN A 41 -15.25 -13.51 10.75
N LYS A 42 -13.95 -13.14 10.65
CA LYS A 42 -13.41 -12.19 9.68
C LYS A 42 -12.48 -12.85 8.67
N GLY A 43 -12.18 -14.16 8.83
CA GLY A 43 -11.33 -14.92 7.91
C GLY A 43 -9.86 -15.00 8.34
N GLU A 44 -9.51 -14.58 9.56
CA GLU A 44 -8.15 -14.72 10.14
C GLU A 44 -7.00 -14.26 9.21
N GLN A 45 -7.21 -13.22 8.41
CA GLN A 45 -6.26 -12.74 7.40
C GLN A 45 -4.86 -12.52 7.97
N PHE A 46 -4.77 -11.96 9.18
CA PHE A 46 -3.48 -11.76 9.85
C PHE A 46 -2.77 -13.10 10.14
N LYS A 47 -3.50 -14.12 10.56
CA LYS A 47 -2.94 -15.45 10.83
C LYS A 47 -2.41 -16.11 9.56
N VAL A 48 -3.18 -16.03 8.46
CA VAL A 48 -2.75 -16.54 7.14
C VAL A 48 -1.48 -15.83 6.69
N TRP A 49 -1.46 -14.49 6.70
CA TRP A 49 -0.29 -13.71 6.33
C TRP A 49 0.93 -14.05 7.20
N SER A 50 0.78 -14.08 8.53
CA SER A 50 1.90 -14.29 9.46
C SER A 50 2.53 -15.69 9.35
N ALA A 51 1.80 -16.67 8.83
CA ALA A 51 2.33 -17.99 8.52
C ALA A 51 3.01 -18.06 7.14
N GLY A 52 2.70 -17.09 6.27
CA GLY A 52 3.12 -17.06 4.88
C GLY A 52 4.53 -16.52 4.63
N PRO A 53 5.03 -16.65 3.41
CA PRO A 53 6.40 -16.26 3.04
C PRO A 53 6.62 -14.74 3.14
N HIS A 54 5.63 -13.92 2.86
CA HIS A 54 5.76 -12.47 2.90
C HIS A 54 6.08 -11.94 4.30
N ALA A 55 5.46 -12.47 5.36
CA ALA A 55 5.78 -12.10 6.74
C ALA A 55 7.20 -12.52 7.14
N LYS A 56 7.76 -13.51 6.46
CA LYS A 56 9.09 -14.08 6.71
C LYS A 56 10.12 -13.63 5.67
N ALA A 57 9.79 -12.65 4.84
CA ALA A 57 10.66 -12.24 3.74
C ALA A 57 12.05 -11.79 4.21
N MET A 58 12.16 -11.20 5.40
CA MET A 58 13.45 -10.82 5.98
C MET A 58 14.31 -12.03 6.41
N GLU A 59 13.71 -13.18 6.69
CA GLU A 59 14.44 -14.39 7.11
C GLU A 59 15.29 -15.01 5.99
N SER A 60 15.01 -14.66 4.73
CA SER A 60 15.78 -15.11 3.57
C SER A 60 17.05 -14.29 3.31
N LEU A 61 17.22 -13.17 4.02
CA LEU A 61 18.36 -12.27 3.88
C LEU A 61 19.44 -12.57 4.94
N ASN A 62 20.69 -12.48 4.53
CA ASN A 62 21.80 -12.46 5.48
C ASN A 62 21.95 -11.08 6.18
N ALA A 63 22.86 -10.95 7.14
CA ALA A 63 23.01 -9.76 7.96
C ALA A 63 23.41 -8.48 7.17
N GLU A 64 24.09 -8.63 6.03
CA GLU A 64 24.46 -7.50 5.17
C GLU A 64 23.33 -7.14 4.23
N GLU A 65 22.69 -8.12 3.62
CA GLU A 65 21.51 -7.94 2.75
C GLU A 65 20.34 -7.30 3.51
N ALA A 66 20.15 -7.66 4.77
CA ALA A 66 19.12 -7.09 5.64
C ALA A 66 19.31 -5.60 5.95
N LYS A 67 20.42 -5.01 5.53
CA LYS A 67 20.73 -3.56 5.63
C LYS A 67 20.79 -2.88 4.27
N ASP A 68 20.87 -3.66 3.17
CA ASP A 68 20.96 -3.12 1.82
C ASP A 68 19.57 -2.61 1.36
N PRO A 69 19.44 -1.32 1.04
CA PRO A 69 18.19 -0.79 0.50
C PRO A 69 17.67 -1.50 -0.75
N LYS A 70 18.56 -2.07 -1.56
CA LYS A 70 18.17 -2.82 -2.76
C LYS A 70 17.44 -4.11 -2.41
N CYS A 71 17.90 -4.82 -1.36
CA CYS A 71 17.23 -6.02 -0.86
C CYS A 71 15.93 -5.64 -0.11
N LEU A 72 16.02 -4.64 0.77
CA LEU A 72 14.87 -4.18 1.55
C LEU A 72 13.71 -3.70 0.70
N LYS A 73 13.98 -3.16 -0.49
CA LYS A 73 12.96 -2.73 -1.46
C LYS A 73 11.90 -3.81 -1.71
N CYS A 74 12.30 -5.08 -1.74
CA CYS A 74 11.41 -6.22 -2.01
C CYS A 74 11.10 -7.05 -0.76
N HIS A 75 11.99 -7.05 0.24
CA HIS A 75 11.87 -7.90 1.41
C HIS A 75 11.24 -7.23 2.62
N SER A 76 11.01 -5.90 2.58
CA SER A 76 10.34 -5.18 3.67
C SER A 76 9.43 -4.08 3.14
N THR A 77 8.27 -3.90 3.78
CA THR A 77 7.38 -2.75 3.52
C THR A 77 8.11 -1.43 3.68
N VAL A 78 9.00 -1.31 4.67
CA VAL A 78 9.77 -0.08 4.93
C VAL A 78 10.73 0.24 3.80
N GLY A 79 11.25 -0.78 3.09
CA GLY A 79 12.27 -0.62 2.07
C GLY A 79 11.81 0.08 0.78
N HIS A 80 10.50 0.18 0.55
CA HIS A 80 9.95 0.79 -0.67
C HIS A 80 9.01 1.97 -0.43
N ILE A 81 8.95 2.48 0.79
CA ILE A 81 8.12 3.63 1.14
C ILE A 81 8.98 4.81 1.61
N ASP A 82 8.45 6.02 1.45
CA ASP A 82 9.08 7.21 2.00
C ASP A 82 9.18 7.13 3.54
N ALA A 83 10.36 7.39 4.09
CA ALA A 83 10.60 7.37 5.52
C ALA A 83 9.67 8.32 6.30
N GLY A 84 9.26 9.42 5.69
CA GLY A 84 8.28 10.36 6.24
C GLY A 84 6.87 9.76 6.42
N LEU A 85 6.57 8.65 5.75
CA LEU A 85 5.29 7.95 5.84
C LEU A 85 5.31 6.78 6.84
N VAL A 86 6.46 6.42 7.38
CA VAL A 86 6.60 5.36 8.40
C VAL A 86 6.06 5.87 9.74
N ALA A 87 5.04 5.20 10.29
CA ALA A 87 4.42 5.59 11.56
C ALA A 87 4.25 4.41 12.55
N GLY A 88 4.71 3.23 12.19
CA GLY A 88 4.59 2.07 13.06
C GLY A 88 4.91 0.73 12.42
N VAL A 89 5.00 0.68 11.10
CA VAL A 89 5.52 -0.49 10.38
C VAL A 89 7.01 -0.64 10.66
N LYS A 90 7.48 -1.87 10.83
CA LYS A 90 8.87 -2.19 11.14
C LYS A 90 9.50 -2.98 10.01
N VAL A 91 10.81 -2.88 9.87
CA VAL A 91 11.59 -3.63 8.85
C VAL A 91 11.36 -5.13 9.01
N GLU A 92 11.37 -5.61 10.25
CA GLU A 92 11.24 -7.03 10.61
C GLU A 92 9.87 -7.62 10.31
N GLU A 93 8.86 -6.79 10.03
CA GLU A 93 7.53 -7.28 9.61
C GLU A 93 7.56 -7.88 8.19
N GLY A 94 8.69 -7.74 7.48
CA GLY A 94 8.79 -8.21 6.11
C GLY A 94 7.86 -7.45 5.16
N VAL A 95 7.30 -8.15 4.19
CA VAL A 95 6.27 -7.62 3.28
C VAL A 95 4.93 -7.71 4.00
N SER A 96 4.51 -6.62 4.66
CA SER A 96 3.34 -6.59 5.52
C SER A 96 2.04 -6.30 4.75
N CYS A 97 0.92 -6.30 5.48
CA CYS A 97 -0.41 -6.01 4.93
C CYS A 97 -0.42 -4.75 4.05
N GLU A 98 0.27 -3.72 4.48
CA GLU A 98 0.27 -2.41 3.85
C GLU A 98 1.10 -2.33 2.56
N SER A 99 1.96 -3.32 2.28
CA SER A 99 2.63 -3.42 0.97
C SER A 99 1.62 -3.68 -0.15
N CYS A 100 0.58 -4.45 0.15
CA CYS A 100 -0.46 -4.80 -0.80
C CYS A 100 -1.69 -3.92 -0.69
N HIS A 101 -2.07 -3.53 0.53
CA HIS A 101 -3.31 -2.83 0.83
C HIS A 101 -3.15 -1.32 1.06
N GLY A 102 -1.93 -0.78 0.92
CA GLY A 102 -1.66 0.64 1.11
C GLY A 102 -1.65 1.10 2.57
N PRO A 103 -1.31 2.37 2.82
CA PRO A 103 -1.08 2.94 4.15
C PRO A 103 -2.34 3.01 5.01
N GLY A 104 -2.38 2.28 6.12
CA GLY A 104 -3.56 2.01 6.93
C GLY A 104 -4.05 3.13 7.83
N SER A 105 -3.28 4.22 7.99
CA SER A 105 -3.56 5.22 9.02
C SER A 105 -4.96 5.82 8.95
N ALA A 106 -5.48 6.05 7.75
CA ALA A 106 -6.75 6.72 7.55
C ALA A 106 -7.94 5.76 7.33
N TYR A 107 -7.69 4.52 6.91
CA TYR A 107 -8.79 3.57 6.66
C TYR A 107 -8.95 2.49 7.75
N LYS A 108 -8.01 2.33 8.71
CA LYS A 108 -8.06 1.29 9.76
C LYS A 108 -9.30 1.36 10.68
N GLY A 109 -9.99 2.50 10.74
CA GLY A 109 -11.16 2.68 11.59
C GLY A 109 -12.35 1.84 11.14
N ALA A 110 -13.06 1.21 12.10
CA ALA A 110 -14.16 0.30 11.78
C ALA A 110 -15.29 0.94 10.95
N SER A 111 -15.55 2.24 11.14
CA SER A 111 -16.55 2.98 10.35
C SER A 111 -16.13 3.14 8.89
N VAL A 112 -14.83 3.33 8.64
CA VAL A 112 -14.26 3.45 7.29
C VAL A 112 -14.20 2.07 6.64
N MET A 113 -13.63 1.06 7.34
CA MET A 113 -13.47 -0.30 6.82
C MET A 113 -14.77 -1.01 6.44
N LYS A 114 -15.92 -0.61 7.01
CA LYS A 114 -17.24 -1.12 6.63
C LYS A 114 -17.78 -0.54 5.32
N ASN A 115 -17.13 0.48 4.80
CA ASN A 115 -17.48 1.13 3.54
C ASN A 115 -16.27 1.08 2.62
N GLN A 116 -16.30 0.18 1.64
CA GLN A 116 -15.18 -0.04 0.73
C GLN A 116 -14.84 1.22 -0.09
N GLU A 117 -15.86 1.90 -0.63
CA GLU A 117 -15.68 3.11 -1.41
C GLU A 117 -14.95 4.19 -0.59
N LEU A 118 -15.42 4.43 0.64
CA LEU A 118 -14.75 5.35 1.55
C LEU A 118 -13.31 4.90 1.88
N SER A 119 -13.09 3.60 2.08
CA SER A 119 -11.75 3.07 2.35
C SER A 119 -10.78 3.34 1.20
N LEU A 120 -11.22 3.18 -0.05
CA LEU A 120 -10.43 3.48 -1.25
C LEU A 120 -10.03 4.96 -1.28
N THR A 121 -10.93 5.89 -0.95
CA THR A 121 -10.59 7.32 -0.86
C THR A 121 -9.63 7.65 0.29
N LYS A 122 -9.46 6.73 1.24
CA LYS A 122 -8.58 6.85 2.41
C LYS A 122 -7.27 6.06 2.28
N GLY A 123 -6.93 5.62 1.08
CA GLY A 123 -5.65 4.99 0.78
C GLY A 123 -5.67 3.45 0.80
N LEU A 124 -6.84 2.81 0.96
CA LEU A 124 -6.93 1.36 0.75
C LEU A 124 -6.65 1.05 -0.73
N ILE A 125 -5.82 0.05 -0.96
CA ILE A 125 -5.57 -0.54 -2.28
C ILE A 125 -6.20 -1.93 -2.31
N LEU A 126 -6.92 -2.24 -3.38
CA LEU A 126 -7.26 -3.61 -3.74
C LEU A 126 -6.11 -4.12 -4.61
N PRO A 127 -5.33 -5.12 -4.15
CA PRO A 127 -4.12 -5.52 -4.84
C PRO A 127 -4.44 -6.16 -6.20
N GLU A 128 -3.82 -5.60 -7.23
CA GLU A 128 -3.81 -6.10 -8.60
C GLU A 128 -2.41 -6.61 -8.94
N GLU A 129 -2.27 -7.28 -10.09
CA GLU A 129 -1.00 -7.83 -10.56
C GLU A 129 0.16 -6.83 -10.51
N LYS A 130 -0.09 -5.55 -10.86
CA LYS A 130 0.92 -4.48 -10.81
C LYS A 130 1.55 -4.29 -9.43
N VAL A 131 0.78 -4.53 -8.35
CA VAL A 131 1.30 -4.43 -6.97
C VAL A 131 2.28 -5.56 -6.69
N CYS A 132 1.98 -6.77 -7.13
CA CYS A 132 2.87 -7.92 -7.00
C CYS A 132 4.18 -7.72 -7.79
N LYS A 133 4.06 -7.20 -9.01
CA LYS A 133 5.21 -6.95 -9.91
C LYS A 133 6.14 -5.83 -9.45
N MET A 134 5.82 -5.08 -8.41
CA MET A 134 6.79 -4.15 -7.80
C MET A 134 8.01 -4.89 -7.22
N CYS A 135 7.82 -6.15 -6.80
CA CYS A 135 8.87 -7.00 -6.23
C CYS A 135 9.11 -8.28 -7.06
N HIS A 136 8.06 -8.87 -7.62
CA HIS A 136 8.16 -10.08 -8.46
C HIS A 136 8.48 -9.72 -9.91
N ASN A 137 9.73 -9.33 -10.17
CA ASN A 137 10.23 -8.89 -11.47
C ASN A 137 11.71 -9.26 -11.65
N GLU A 138 12.28 -8.92 -12.80
CA GLU A 138 13.65 -9.26 -13.20
C GLU A 138 14.75 -8.58 -12.37
N GLU A 139 14.43 -7.62 -11.52
CA GLU A 139 15.40 -7.04 -10.57
C GLU A 139 15.78 -8.03 -9.46
N SER A 140 14.95 -9.04 -9.20
CA SER A 140 15.25 -10.10 -8.25
C SER A 140 16.23 -11.10 -8.86
N PRO A 141 17.38 -11.42 -8.21
CA PRO A 141 18.34 -12.39 -8.70
C PRO A 141 17.76 -13.81 -8.82
N ASP A 142 16.72 -14.12 -8.07
CA ASP A 142 16.05 -15.41 -8.05
C ASP A 142 14.77 -15.45 -8.89
N TYR A 143 14.54 -14.42 -9.72
CA TYR A 143 13.33 -14.36 -10.53
C TYR A 143 13.26 -15.48 -11.58
N LYS A 144 12.20 -16.26 -11.53
CA LYS A 144 11.92 -17.39 -12.44
C LYS A 144 10.61 -17.26 -13.20
N GLY A 145 10.11 -16.02 -13.30
CA GLY A 145 8.78 -15.73 -13.83
C GLY A 145 7.75 -15.53 -12.72
N PHE A 146 6.64 -14.92 -13.06
CA PHE A 146 5.54 -14.64 -12.15
C PHE A 146 4.20 -14.89 -12.84
N ASP A 147 3.45 -15.85 -12.33
CA ASP A 147 2.06 -16.10 -12.73
C ASP A 147 1.14 -15.54 -11.60
N TYR A 148 0.36 -14.53 -11.95
CA TYR A 148 -0.49 -13.84 -10.98
C TYR A 148 -1.53 -14.76 -10.34
N ALA A 149 -2.18 -15.62 -11.13
CA ALA A 149 -3.22 -16.51 -10.63
C ALA A 149 -2.65 -17.58 -9.68
N GLU A 150 -1.51 -18.19 -10.07
CA GLU A 150 -0.82 -19.18 -9.26
C GLU A 150 -0.32 -18.59 -7.92
N TYR A 151 0.33 -17.43 -7.98
CA TYR A 151 0.94 -16.81 -6.79
C TYR A 151 -0.10 -16.26 -5.83
N THR A 152 -1.17 -15.64 -6.35
CA THR A 152 -2.26 -15.15 -5.50
C THR A 152 -3.01 -16.28 -4.80
N ALA A 153 -3.20 -17.43 -5.46
CA ALA A 153 -3.83 -18.59 -4.83
C ALA A 153 -3.05 -19.09 -3.59
N LYS A 154 -1.72 -18.93 -3.57
CA LYS A 154 -0.87 -19.35 -2.43
C LYS A 154 -0.96 -18.43 -1.21
N ILE A 155 -1.34 -17.17 -1.40
CA ILE A 155 -1.36 -16.15 -0.34
C ILE A 155 -2.76 -15.60 -0.05
N ALA A 156 -3.77 -16.08 -0.78
CA ALA A 156 -5.14 -15.61 -0.62
C ALA A 156 -5.64 -15.78 0.82
N HIS A 157 -6.23 -14.73 1.33
CA HIS A 157 -6.85 -14.71 2.65
C HIS A 157 -8.23 -14.06 2.53
N PRO A 158 -9.25 -14.80 2.04
CA PRO A 158 -10.55 -14.26 1.70
C PRO A 158 -11.24 -13.61 2.89
N ASN A 159 -12.07 -12.61 2.60
CA ASN A 159 -12.94 -12.01 3.60
C ASN A 159 -14.34 -12.67 3.50
N PRO A 160 -14.73 -13.52 4.44
CA PRO A 160 -16.02 -14.21 4.38
C PRO A 160 -17.22 -13.27 4.47
N THR A 161 -17.02 -12.02 4.86
CA THR A 161 -18.10 -11.02 4.93
C THR A 161 -18.36 -10.33 3.59
N LEU A 162 -17.53 -10.56 2.57
CA LEU A 162 -17.73 -10.06 1.19
C LEU A 162 -18.30 -11.13 0.26
N ALA A 163 -18.40 -12.38 0.72
CA ALA A 163 -18.89 -13.52 -0.08
C ALA A 163 -20.45 -13.66 -0.05
N GLN A 164 -21.16 -12.57 0.28
CA GLN A 164 -22.64 -12.53 0.29
C GLN A 164 -23.16 -11.54 -0.75
#